data_8f107d4be60778f2ec810de2c59f65da
#
_entry.id   8f107d4be60778f2ec810de2c59f65da
#
_cell.length_a   1.000
_cell.length_b   1.000
_cell.length_c   1.000
_cell.angle_alpha   90.00
_cell.angle_beta   90.00
_cell.angle_gamma   90.00
#
_symmetry.space_group_name_H-M   'P 1'
#
loop_
_entity.id
_entity.type
_entity.pdbx_description
1 polymer ?
#
loop_
_entity_poly.entity_id
_entity_poly.type
_entity_poly.pdbx_seq_one_letter_code
_entity_poly.pdbx_strand_id
1 'polypeptide(L)'
;GVTLQLSGTSSATVTVTEDLASLRSSIDQLVTSLNDFNSQLKEMEDPDNVSGEFGGALSNDSSFVNLLRTKVKGLLDLESATASGSMTTFRDLGLAFKLDGDVEVNDTIYVDAITTKLSDIKKMLTANNDSQSRYDGASKGLALDARIDLLELIETDGLVANRTTNAD
;
A
#
# COMPACT_ATOMS: atom_id res chain seq x y z
N GLY A 1 14.37 11.68 -13.01
CA GLY A 1 14.77 12.24 -14.30
C GLY A 1 16.11 11.69 -14.77
N VAL A 2 16.41 11.75 -16.07
CA VAL A 2 17.69 11.33 -16.64
C VAL A 2 18.49 12.58 -16.96
N THR A 3 19.73 12.67 -16.43
CA THR A 3 20.66 13.75 -16.75
C THR A 3 21.69 13.24 -17.74
N LEU A 4 21.84 13.89 -18.89
CA LEU A 4 22.83 13.54 -19.91
C LEU A 4 23.96 14.56 -19.89
N GLN A 5 25.19 14.08 -19.80
CA GLN A 5 26.38 14.90 -19.94
C GLN A 5 27.03 14.64 -21.29
N LEU A 6 27.00 15.63 -22.17
CA LEU A 6 27.60 15.54 -23.51
C LEU A 6 29.10 15.85 -23.43
N SER A 7 29.92 14.92 -23.90
CA SER A 7 31.37 15.05 -23.91
C SER A 7 32.01 15.17 -25.32
N GLY A 8 31.17 15.24 -26.37
CA GLY A 8 31.64 15.36 -27.75
C GLY A 8 30.50 15.58 -28.75
N THR A 9 30.84 15.83 -30.00
CA THR A 9 29.93 16.02 -31.14
C THR A 9 29.76 14.72 -31.92
N SER A 10 29.01 13.78 -31.38
CA SER A 10 28.63 12.54 -32.07
C SER A 10 27.16 12.26 -31.85
N SER A 11 26.53 11.44 -32.70
CA SER A 11 25.15 11.01 -32.46
C SER A 11 25.14 9.77 -31.58
N ALA A 12 24.34 9.80 -30.53
CA ALA A 12 24.06 8.63 -29.69
C ALA A 12 22.55 8.48 -29.50
N THR A 13 22.07 7.23 -29.51
CA THR A 13 20.68 6.91 -29.21
C THR A 13 20.59 6.50 -27.75
N VAL A 14 19.79 7.23 -26.96
CA VAL A 14 19.47 6.88 -25.57
C VAL A 14 18.07 6.27 -25.54
N THR A 15 17.98 5.02 -25.11
CA THR A 15 16.70 4.34 -24.92
C THR A 15 16.35 4.36 -23.44
N VAL A 16 15.22 4.93 -23.09
CA VAL A 16 14.67 4.92 -21.73
C VAL A 16 13.56 3.86 -21.69
N THR A 17 13.74 2.85 -20.85
CA THR A 17 12.75 1.81 -20.63
C THR A 17 12.15 1.93 -19.23
N GLU A 18 10.90 1.52 -19.10
CA GLU A 18 10.20 1.49 -17.82
C GLU A 18 10.74 0.35 -16.95
N ASP A 19 10.97 0.61 -15.66
CA ASP A 19 11.39 -0.40 -14.71
C ASP A 19 10.17 -1.11 -14.09
N LEU A 20 9.60 -2.03 -14.85
CA LEU A 20 8.44 -2.83 -14.42
C LEU A 20 8.81 -3.86 -13.33
N ALA A 21 10.09 -4.25 -13.26
CA ALA A 21 10.56 -5.17 -12.23
C ALA A 21 10.56 -4.50 -10.85
N SER A 22 11.01 -3.24 -10.76
CA SER A 22 10.93 -2.47 -9.52
C SER A 22 9.48 -2.19 -9.10
N LEU A 23 8.58 -1.93 -10.04
CA LEU A 23 7.15 -1.79 -9.73
C LEU A 23 6.60 -3.10 -9.13
N ARG A 24 6.87 -4.25 -9.77
CA ARG A 24 6.43 -5.55 -9.25
C ARG A 24 7.00 -5.82 -7.87
N SER A 25 8.28 -5.59 -7.66
CA SER A 25 8.93 -5.77 -6.35
C SER A 25 8.28 -4.92 -5.25
N SER A 26 7.89 -3.69 -5.56
CA SER A 26 7.20 -2.81 -4.61
C SER A 26 5.80 -3.32 -4.26
N ILE A 27 5.07 -3.85 -5.23
CA ILE A 27 3.76 -4.48 -5.00
C ILE A 27 3.91 -5.75 -4.14
N ASP A 28 4.89 -6.61 -4.44
CA ASP A 28 5.14 -7.83 -3.67
C ASP A 28 5.55 -7.50 -2.22
N GLN A 29 6.32 -6.43 -1.99
CA GLN A 29 6.66 -5.94 -0.65
C GLN A 29 5.42 -5.43 0.10
N LEU A 30 4.54 -4.69 -0.56
CA LEU A 30 3.27 -4.27 0.03
C LEU A 30 2.44 -5.48 0.46
N VAL A 31 2.28 -6.47 -0.41
CA VAL A 31 1.54 -7.71 -0.13
C VAL A 31 2.16 -8.45 1.05
N THR A 32 3.48 -8.60 1.08
CA THR A 32 4.20 -9.22 2.20
C THR A 32 3.91 -8.49 3.51
N SER A 33 4.03 -7.17 3.54
CA SER A 33 3.78 -6.37 4.74
C SER A 33 2.34 -6.47 5.25
N LEU A 34 1.36 -6.53 4.33
CA LEU A 34 -0.05 -6.72 4.70
C LEU A 34 -0.31 -8.12 5.27
N ASN A 35 0.34 -9.14 4.73
CA ASN A 35 0.22 -10.51 5.21
C ASN A 35 0.93 -10.70 6.56
N ASP A 36 2.09 -10.09 6.76
CA ASP A 36 2.80 -10.08 8.05
C ASP A 36 1.94 -9.41 9.12
N PHE A 37 1.32 -8.27 8.79
CA PHE A 37 0.38 -7.61 9.69
C PHE A 37 -0.82 -8.51 10.04
N ASN A 38 -1.43 -9.18 9.06
CA ASN A 38 -2.53 -10.11 9.31
C ASN A 38 -2.10 -11.30 10.18
N SER A 39 -0.90 -11.84 9.97
CA SER A 39 -0.32 -12.90 10.79
C SER A 39 -0.13 -12.45 12.24
N GLN A 40 0.45 -11.26 12.45
CA GLN A 40 0.63 -10.72 13.80
C GLN A 40 -0.72 -10.47 14.50
N LEU A 41 -1.73 -9.98 13.80
CA LEU A 41 -3.08 -9.85 14.38
C LEU A 41 -3.68 -11.18 14.79
N LYS A 42 -3.50 -12.24 13.97
CA LYS A 42 -3.94 -13.60 14.32
C LYS A 42 -3.25 -14.12 15.59
N GLU A 43 -1.94 -13.90 15.72
CA GLU A 43 -1.16 -14.27 16.90
C GLU A 43 -1.60 -13.52 18.16
N MET A 44 -1.87 -12.23 18.06
CA MET A 44 -2.36 -11.42 19.17
C MET A 44 -3.79 -11.77 19.59
N GLU A 45 -4.60 -12.25 18.68
CA GLU A 45 -6.01 -12.61 18.91
C GLU A 45 -6.18 -13.99 19.48
N ASP A 46 -5.22 -14.92 19.26
CA ASP A 46 -5.27 -16.30 19.71
C ASP A 46 -4.98 -16.41 21.22
N PRO A 47 -5.98 -16.72 22.07
CA PRO A 47 -5.78 -16.82 23.53
C PRO A 47 -4.88 -17.97 23.94
N ASP A 48 -4.72 -18.99 23.09
CA ASP A 48 -3.88 -20.15 23.33
C ASP A 48 -2.43 -19.94 22.89
N ASN A 49 -2.17 -18.84 22.18
CA ASN A 49 -0.82 -18.47 21.75
C ASN A 49 -0.05 -17.83 22.91
N VAL A 50 0.81 -18.64 23.54
CA VAL A 50 1.75 -18.20 24.59
C VAL A 50 3.16 -17.94 24.05
N SER A 51 3.35 -18.07 22.74
CA SER A 51 4.63 -17.82 22.07
C SER A 51 4.72 -16.38 21.58
N GLY A 52 5.85 -15.75 21.82
CA GLY A 52 6.06 -14.36 21.43
C GLY A 52 5.68 -13.35 22.53
N GLU A 53 6.14 -12.12 22.35
CA GLU A 53 5.98 -11.05 23.33
C GLU A 53 4.51 -10.58 23.48
N PHE A 54 3.70 -10.75 22.43
CA PHE A 54 2.33 -10.24 22.36
C PHE A 54 1.28 -11.31 22.06
N GLY A 55 1.61 -12.60 22.19
CA GLY A 55 0.65 -13.70 21.97
C GLY A 55 -0.57 -13.55 22.88
N GLY A 56 -1.76 -13.60 22.29
CA GLY A 56 -3.03 -13.46 23.01
C GLY A 56 -3.34 -12.06 23.57
N ALA A 57 -2.50 -11.04 23.33
CA ALA A 57 -2.66 -9.71 23.90
C ALA A 57 -4.00 -9.03 23.54
N LEU A 58 -4.58 -9.36 22.39
CA LEU A 58 -5.86 -8.84 21.90
C LEU A 58 -6.99 -9.88 21.93
N SER A 59 -6.82 -11.01 22.60
CA SER A 59 -7.80 -12.11 22.64
C SER A 59 -9.18 -11.68 23.16
N ASN A 60 -9.21 -10.69 24.05
CA ASN A 60 -10.47 -10.12 24.61
C ASN A 60 -10.94 -8.86 23.88
N ASP A 61 -10.25 -8.42 22.82
CA ASP A 61 -10.57 -7.18 22.13
C ASP A 61 -10.83 -7.37 20.62
N SER A 62 -11.69 -8.32 20.31
CA SER A 62 -12.07 -8.65 18.93
C SER A 62 -12.67 -7.47 18.17
N SER A 63 -13.29 -6.52 18.87
CA SER A 63 -13.82 -5.30 18.24
C SER A 63 -12.71 -4.42 17.68
N PHE A 64 -11.62 -4.24 18.42
CA PHE A 64 -10.46 -3.50 17.99
C PHE A 64 -9.73 -4.20 16.83
N VAL A 65 -9.53 -5.52 16.93
CA VAL A 65 -8.94 -6.32 15.86
C VAL A 65 -9.74 -6.21 14.56
N ASN A 66 -11.08 -6.33 14.64
CA ASN A 66 -11.94 -6.18 13.48
C ASN A 66 -11.89 -4.77 12.87
N LEU A 67 -11.76 -3.75 13.72
CA LEU A 67 -11.61 -2.37 13.25
C LEU A 67 -10.29 -2.19 12.49
N LEU A 68 -9.18 -2.70 13.01
CA LEU A 68 -7.87 -2.69 12.33
C LEU A 68 -7.93 -3.43 10.98
N ARG A 69 -8.51 -4.63 10.96
CA ARG A 69 -8.71 -5.39 9.71
C ARG A 69 -9.54 -4.62 8.70
N THR A 70 -10.61 -3.98 9.15
CA THR A 70 -11.47 -3.18 8.26
C THR A 70 -10.71 -2.00 7.66
N LYS A 71 -9.91 -1.31 8.46
CA LYS A 71 -9.07 -0.19 7.99
C LYS A 71 -8.05 -0.65 6.95
N VAL A 72 -7.33 -1.74 7.22
CA VAL A 72 -6.35 -2.28 6.28
C VAL A 72 -7.02 -2.81 5.00
N LYS A 73 -8.18 -3.47 5.11
CA LYS A 73 -8.94 -3.87 3.92
C LYS A 73 -9.36 -2.68 3.07
N GLY A 74 -9.72 -1.56 3.69
CA GLY A 74 -10.07 -0.33 2.99
C GLY A 74 -8.96 0.22 2.10
N LEU A 75 -7.68 -0.09 2.37
CA LEU A 75 -6.56 0.37 1.55
C LEU A 75 -6.62 -0.16 0.11
N LEU A 76 -7.10 -1.38 -0.12
CA LEU A 76 -7.23 -1.93 -1.46
C LEU A 76 -8.38 -1.32 -2.26
N ASP A 77 -9.35 -0.76 -1.56
CA ASP A 77 -10.53 -0.10 -2.13
C ASP A 77 -10.40 1.43 -2.18
N LEU A 78 -9.27 1.97 -1.70
CA LEU A 78 -8.99 3.40 -1.74
C LEU A 78 -8.88 3.86 -3.18
N GLU A 79 -9.67 4.86 -3.55
CA GLU A 79 -9.65 5.44 -4.89
C GLU A 79 -8.63 6.57 -4.98
N SER A 80 -7.79 6.50 -6.00
CA SER A 80 -6.78 7.52 -6.26
C SER A 80 -7.39 8.81 -6.77
N ALA A 81 -7.11 9.93 -6.11
CA ALA A 81 -7.52 11.26 -6.55
C ALA A 81 -6.79 11.74 -7.82
N THR A 82 -5.71 11.07 -8.22
CA THR A 82 -4.94 11.38 -9.44
C THR A 82 -5.25 10.43 -10.60
N ALA A 83 -6.10 9.44 -10.38
CA ALA A 83 -6.48 8.47 -11.40
C ALA A 83 -7.15 9.16 -12.60
N SER A 84 -6.85 8.64 -13.79
CA SER A 84 -7.53 9.03 -15.03
C SER A 84 -7.67 7.80 -15.90
N GLY A 85 -8.85 7.25 -15.99
CA GLY A 85 -9.10 6.02 -16.74
C GLY A 85 -9.70 4.91 -15.88
N SER A 86 -9.39 3.66 -16.20
CA SER A 86 -9.98 2.49 -15.55
C SER A 86 -9.15 1.93 -14.39
N MET A 87 -8.01 2.55 -14.07
CA MET A 87 -7.13 2.15 -12.98
C MET A 87 -7.29 3.17 -11.86
N THR A 88 -8.00 2.82 -10.80
CA THR A 88 -8.34 3.74 -9.70
C THR A 88 -7.94 3.22 -8.34
N THR A 89 -7.84 1.91 -8.16
CA THR A 89 -7.59 1.24 -6.88
C THR A 89 -6.48 0.19 -7.01
N PHE A 90 -5.97 -0.29 -5.88
CA PHE A 90 -5.05 -1.44 -5.89
C PHE A 90 -5.70 -2.73 -6.42
N ARG A 91 -7.03 -2.86 -6.32
CA ARG A 91 -7.75 -4.01 -6.90
C ARG A 91 -7.63 -4.07 -8.41
N ASP A 92 -7.59 -2.91 -9.07
CA ASP A 92 -7.43 -2.85 -10.53
C ASP A 92 -6.05 -3.35 -10.98
N LEU A 93 -5.06 -3.36 -10.07
CA LEU A 93 -3.75 -4.00 -10.27
C LEU A 93 -3.76 -5.51 -9.98
N GLY A 94 -4.91 -6.08 -9.62
CA GLY A 94 -5.04 -7.50 -9.32
C GLY A 94 -4.80 -7.89 -7.86
N LEU A 95 -4.68 -6.93 -6.91
CA LEU A 95 -4.59 -7.25 -5.50
C LEU A 95 -5.98 -7.64 -4.96
N ALA A 96 -6.04 -8.74 -4.23
CA ALA A 96 -7.29 -9.24 -3.66
C ALA A 96 -7.06 -9.86 -2.28
N PHE A 97 -8.07 -9.79 -1.40
CA PHE A 97 -8.07 -10.53 -0.15
C PHE A 97 -8.57 -11.95 -0.36
N LYS A 98 -7.86 -12.89 0.23
CA LYS A 98 -8.30 -14.27 0.40
C LYS A 98 -9.27 -14.39 1.59
N LEU A 99 -9.89 -15.57 1.73
CA LEU A 99 -10.84 -15.85 2.82
C LEU A 99 -10.20 -15.79 4.21
N ASP A 100 -8.92 -16.12 4.31
CA ASP A 100 -8.13 -16.09 5.55
C ASP A 100 -7.63 -14.68 5.93
N GLY A 101 -7.92 -13.69 5.08
CA GLY A 101 -7.54 -12.29 5.27
C GLY A 101 -6.18 -11.92 4.69
N ASP A 102 -5.44 -12.86 4.13
CA ASP A 102 -4.21 -12.58 3.42
C ASP A 102 -4.49 -11.90 2.07
N VAL A 103 -3.52 -11.15 1.58
CA VAL A 103 -3.57 -10.51 0.27
C VAL A 103 -2.78 -11.34 -0.74
N GLU A 104 -3.28 -11.42 -1.96
CA GLU A 104 -2.57 -12.01 -3.08
C GLU A 104 -2.61 -11.09 -4.31
N VAL A 105 -1.67 -11.31 -5.23
CA VAL A 105 -1.67 -10.67 -6.55
C VAL A 105 -2.15 -11.69 -7.58
N ASN A 106 -3.20 -11.34 -8.31
CA ASN A 106 -3.58 -12.09 -9.50
C ASN A 106 -2.66 -11.72 -10.65
N ASP A 107 -1.71 -12.60 -10.98
CA ASP A 107 -0.70 -12.34 -12.02
C ASP A 107 -1.29 -12.08 -13.39
N THR A 108 -2.43 -12.70 -13.73
CA THR A 108 -3.08 -12.47 -15.03
C THR A 108 -3.59 -11.04 -15.14
N ILE A 109 -4.28 -10.54 -14.10
CA ILE A 109 -4.78 -9.16 -14.06
C ILE A 109 -3.61 -8.18 -14.02
N TYR A 110 -2.59 -8.48 -13.20
CA TYR A 110 -1.40 -7.63 -13.08
C TYR A 110 -0.67 -7.47 -14.41
N VAL A 111 -0.38 -8.58 -15.11
CA VAL A 111 0.32 -8.56 -16.40
C VAL A 111 -0.49 -7.83 -17.47
N ASP A 112 -1.81 -8.04 -17.53
CA ASP A 112 -2.68 -7.28 -18.42
C ASP A 112 -2.62 -5.78 -18.12
N ALA A 113 -2.74 -5.39 -16.86
CA ALA A 113 -2.72 -4.00 -16.43
C ALA A 113 -1.41 -3.30 -16.81
N ILE A 114 -0.24 -3.89 -16.50
CA ILE A 114 1.05 -3.27 -16.82
C ILE A 114 1.36 -3.24 -18.33
N THR A 115 0.78 -4.15 -19.09
CA THR A 115 0.99 -4.21 -20.54
C THR A 115 0.09 -3.23 -21.29
N THR A 116 -1.15 -3.06 -20.84
CA THR A 116 -2.17 -2.30 -21.58
C THR A 116 -2.46 -0.92 -20.98
N LYS A 117 -2.21 -0.71 -19.66
CA LYS A 117 -2.66 0.48 -18.90
C LYS A 117 -1.56 1.14 -18.07
N LEU A 118 -0.29 0.95 -18.43
CA LEU A 118 0.84 1.45 -17.64
C LEU A 118 0.77 2.96 -17.37
N SER A 119 0.30 3.75 -18.35
CA SER A 119 0.13 5.20 -18.19
C SER A 119 -0.90 5.55 -17.09
N ASP A 120 -1.99 4.79 -17.02
CA ASP A 120 -3.03 5.00 -16.02
C ASP A 120 -2.58 4.54 -14.63
N ILE A 121 -1.83 3.43 -14.56
CA ILE A 121 -1.19 2.96 -13.31
C ILE A 121 -0.26 4.04 -12.74
N LYS A 122 0.57 4.66 -13.56
CA LYS A 122 1.45 5.74 -13.11
C LYS A 122 0.66 6.91 -12.52
N LYS A 123 -0.38 7.36 -13.21
CA LYS A 123 -1.23 8.45 -12.71
C LYS A 123 -1.95 8.07 -11.42
N MET A 124 -2.42 6.83 -11.32
CA MET A 124 -3.07 6.30 -10.12
C MET A 124 -2.11 6.27 -8.92
N LEU A 125 -0.89 5.78 -9.10
CA LEU A 125 0.05 5.58 -8.00
C LEU A 125 0.78 6.84 -7.57
N THR A 126 0.98 7.81 -8.48
CA THR A 126 1.85 8.96 -8.23
C THR A 126 1.10 10.29 -8.29
N ALA A 127 1.53 11.25 -7.49
CA ALA A 127 1.06 12.63 -7.60
C ALA A 127 1.51 13.27 -8.93
N ASN A 128 0.68 14.14 -9.49
CA ASN A 128 1.01 14.91 -10.69
C ASN A 128 1.85 16.17 -10.39
N ASN A 129 2.38 16.30 -9.18
CA ASN A 129 3.21 17.40 -8.71
C ASN A 129 4.33 16.88 -7.81
N ASP A 130 5.30 17.73 -7.51
CA ASP A 130 6.43 17.39 -6.66
C ASP A 130 6.11 17.48 -5.14
N SER A 131 4.89 17.87 -4.78
CA SER A 131 4.48 17.98 -3.38
C SER A 131 4.24 16.62 -2.77
N GLN A 132 5.00 16.32 -1.72
CA GLN A 132 4.92 15.08 -0.95
C GLN A 132 4.34 15.33 0.46
N SER A 133 3.97 16.57 0.77
CA SER A 133 3.46 16.92 2.08
C SER A 133 2.00 16.47 2.27
N ARG A 134 1.70 15.79 3.38
CA ARG A 134 0.34 15.44 3.77
C ARG A 134 -0.56 16.67 4.04
N TYR A 135 0.05 17.82 4.33
CA TYR A 135 -0.65 19.07 4.62
C TYR A 135 -0.91 19.93 3.37
N ASP A 136 -0.36 19.52 2.22
CA ASP A 136 -0.63 20.16 0.95
C ASP A 136 -1.99 19.69 0.42
N GLY A 137 -2.80 20.63 -0.06
CA GLY A 137 -4.12 20.35 -0.67
C GLY A 137 -4.07 19.75 -2.09
N ALA A 138 -2.87 19.57 -2.66
CA ALA A 138 -2.72 18.94 -3.96
C ALA A 138 -3.09 17.45 -3.91
N SER A 139 -3.72 16.96 -4.98
CA SER A 139 -4.04 15.53 -5.12
C SER A 139 -2.79 14.68 -5.06
N LYS A 140 -2.81 13.67 -4.21
CA LYS A 140 -1.73 12.71 -3.99
C LYS A 140 -2.07 11.41 -4.71
N GLY A 141 -1.05 10.70 -5.19
CA GLY A 141 -1.28 9.39 -5.77
C GLY A 141 -1.61 8.35 -4.68
N LEU A 142 -2.24 7.27 -5.08
CA LEU A 142 -2.73 6.20 -4.21
C LEU A 142 -1.68 5.71 -3.21
N ALA A 143 -0.41 5.61 -3.62
CA ALA A 143 0.67 5.16 -2.74
C ALA A 143 0.91 6.11 -1.55
N LEU A 144 0.79 7.43 -1.77
CA LEU A 144 0.96 8.41 -0.71
C LEU A 144 -0.32 8.53 0.14
N ASP A 145 -1.50 8.45 -0.46
CA ASP A 145 -2.78 8.47 0.26
C ASP A 145 -2.87 7.27 1.21
N ALA A 146 -2.58 6.05 0.72
CA ALA A 146 -2.53 4.85 1.56
C ALA A 146 -1.51 4.94 2.71
N ARG A 147 -0.34 5.55 2.45
CA ARG A 147 0.65 5.81 3.50
C ARG A 147 0.14 6.78 4.56
N ILE A 148 -0.58 7.82 4.17
CA ILE A 148 -1.16 8.80 5.10
C ILE A 148 -2.21 8.11 5.97
N ASP A 149 -3.12 7.34 5.38
CA ASP A 149 -4.17 6.61 6.11
C ASP A 149 -3.56 5.64 7.15
N LEU A 150 -2.48 4.93 6.78
CA LEU A 150 -1.77 4.05 7.72
C LEU A 150 -1.07 4.82 8.84
N LEU A 151 -0.47 5.98 8.55
CA LEU A 151 0.17 6.80 9.58
C LEU A 151 -0.84 7.36 10.57
N GLU A 152 -2.03 7.74 10.12
CA GLU A 152 -3.10 8.22 11.00
C GLU A 152 -3.58 7.18 12.01
N LEU A 153 -3.42 5.88 11.72
CA LEU A 153 -3.76 4.82 12.68
C LEU A 153 -2.80 4.79 13.88
N ILE A 154 -1.53 5.14 13.68
CA ILE A 154 -0.45 5.01 14.68
C ILE A 154 -0.01 6.34 15.30
N GLU A 155 -0.52 7.49 14.84
CA GLU A 155 -0.20 8.79 15.42
C GLU A 155 -0.72 8.94 16.85
N THR A 156 -0.24 9.98 17.56
CA THR A 156 -0.53 10.22 18.99
C THR A 156 -2.02 10.27 19.30
N ASP A 157 -2.82 10.81 18.37
CA ASP A 157 -4.29 10.84 18.45
C ASP A 157 -4.94 9.75 17.59
N GLY A 158 -4.13 8.80 17.09
CA GLY A 158 -4.57 7.71 16.23
C GLY A 158 -5.31 6.61 16.99
N LEU A 159 -5.88 5.70 16.22
CA LEU A 159 -6.70 4.59 16.73
C LEU A 159 -5.94 3.73 17.76
N VAL A 160 -4.66 3.42 17.46
CA VAL A 160 -3.82 2.55 18.31
C VAL A 160 -3.45 3.29 19.61
N ALA A 161 -2.99 4.55 19.52
CA ALA A 161 -2.61 5.34 20.68
C ALA A 161 -3.79 5.59 21.65
N ASN A 162 -4.97 5.91 21.12
CA ASN A 162 -6.17 6.09 21.92
C ASN A 162 -6.58 4.80 22.67
N ARG A 163 -6.33 3.63 22.07
CA ARG A 163 -6.64 2.35 22.72
C ARG A 163 -5.72 2.06 23.88
N THR A 164 -4.42 2.30 23.75
CA THR A 164 -3.46 2.14 24.86
C THR A 164 -3.74 3.07 26.02
N THR A 165 -4.12 4.32 25.75
CA THR A 165 -4.45 5.31 26.79
C THR A 165 -5.73 4.95 27.57
N ASN A 166 -6.68 4.25 26.96
CA ASN A 166 -7.94 3.87 27.61
C ASN A 166 -7.90 2.47 28.26
N ALA A 167 -6.78 1.77 28.17
CA ALA A 167 -6.59 0.43 28.75
C ALA A 167 -6.02 0.46 30.17
N ASP A 168 -5.53 1.64 30.65
CA ASP A 168 -5.11 1.93 32.00
C ASP A 168 -6.28 2.51 32.83
#